data_615efbbf0fd80fa0a2dc1884c52a0b0a
#
_entry.id   615efbbf0fd80fa0a2dc1884c52a0b0a
#
_cell.length_a   1.000
_cell.length_b   1.000
_cell.length_c   1.000
_cell.angle_alpha   90.00
_cell.angle_beta   90.00
_cell.angle_gamma   90.00
#
_symmetry.space_group_name_H-M   'P 1'
#
loop_
_entity.id
_entity.type
_entity.pdbx_description
1 polymer ?
#
loop_
_entity_poly.entity_id
_entity_poly.type
_entity_poly.pdbx_seq_one_letter_code
_entity_poly.pdbx_strand_id
1 'polypeptide(L)'
;MRTAEIERNTKETKIRLRLNLDGEGKGEVKTGIGFFDHMLELLKKHALIDLDVECEGDIDVDYHHTVEDVGLVFGQALNEALGERRGITRYGFASVPMDEALCETSIDLGGRPYVVFITPKKHLMVRDFEVKLLEEFFRAVSVEGRLNVHLREIDGDEAHHVCEGMFKSFARALRQAVAKDPREKGVPSSKGSI
;
A
#
# COMPACT_ATOMS: atom_id res chain seq x y z
N MET A 1 1.60 -14.37 15.15
CA MET A 1 2.25 -13.20 14.51
C MET A 1 1.84 -13.21 13.05
N ARG A 2 1.37 -12.11 12.50
CA ARG A 2 0.89 -12.00 11.11
C ARG A 2 2.04 -11.47 10.26
N THR A 3 2.90 -12.39 9.82
CA THR A 3 4.13 -12.08 9.08
C THR A 3 4.16 -12.81 7.76
N ALA A 4 4.85 -12.24 6.78
CA ALA A 4 5.15 -12.88 5.49
C ALA A 4 6.54 -12.45 5.01
N GLU A 5 7.18 -13.31 4.24
CA GLU A 5 8.40 -13.01 3.50
C GLU A 5 8.23 -13.49 2.06
N ILE A 6 8.37 -12.60 1.11
CA ILE A 6 8.19 -12.86 -0.32
C ILE A 6 9.48 -12.52 -1.06
N GLU A 7 9.90 -13.44 -1.93
CA GLU A 7 10.96 -13.20 -2.90
C GLU A 7 10.39 -13.32 -4.31
N ARG A 8 10.68 -12.34 -5.17
CA ARG A 8 10.32 -12.32 -6.58
C ARG A 8 11.54 -11.98 -7.41
N ASN A 9 11.88 -12.84 -8.34
CA ASN A 9 13.01 -12.66 -9.23
C ASN A 9 12.54 -12.80 -10.68
N THR A 10 12.62 -11.72 -11.45
CA THR A 10 12.35 -11.67 -12.88
C THR A 10 13.59 -11.26 -13.66
N LYS A 11 13.46 -10.95 -14.93
CA LYS A 11 14.53 -10.33 -15.72
C LYS A 11 14.65 -8.84 -15.50
N GLU A 12 13.57 -8.22 -14.96
CA GLU A 12 13.41 -6.78 -14.79
C GLU A 12 13.68 -6.36 -13.34
N THR A 13 13.28 -7.20 -12.37
CA THR A 13 13.39 -6.90 -10.95
C THR A 13 13.84 -8.10 -10.13
N LYS A 14 14.57 -7.84 -9.03
CA LYS A 14 14.81 -8.79 -7.95
C LYS A 14 14.37 -8.14 -6.65
N ILE A 15 13.37 -8.73 -6.00
CA ILE A 15 12.73 -8.15 -4.83
C ILE A 15 12.71 -9.17 -3.70
N ARG A 16 13.09 -8.70 -2.52
CA ARG A 16 12.85 -9.37 -1.24
C ARG A 16 12.08 -8.43 -0.33
N LEU A 17 10.96 -8.90 0.20
CA LEU A 17 10.11 -8.13 1.09
C LEU A 17 9.72 -8.95 2.31
N ARG A 18 9.85 -8.35 3.50
CA ARG A 18 9.35 -8.88 4.76
C ARG A 18 8.31 -7.93 5.33
N LEU A 19 7.19 -8.48 5.77
CA LEU A 19 6.09 -7.75 6.34
C LEU A 19 5.69 -8.35 7.69
N ASN A 20 5.45 -7.48 8.68
CA ASN A 20 4.79 -7.82 9.94
C ASN A 20 3.64 -6.84 10.20
N LEU A 21 2.40 -7.33 10.14
CA LEU A 21 1.20 -6.52 10.36
C LEU A 21 1.01 -6.09 11.82
N ASP A 22 1.66 -6.77 12.75
CA ASP A 22 1.62 -6.48 14.19
C ASP A 22 2.89 -5.72 14.64
N GLY A 23 3.46 -4.91 13.74
CA GLY A 23 4.71 -4.19 13.91
C GLY A 23 4.59 -2.85 14.64
N GLU A 24 5.71 -2.11 14.64
CA GLU A 24 5.86 -0.80 15.27
C GLU A 24 6.31 0.31 14.29
N GLY A 25 6.34 0.00 12.98
CA GLY A 25 6.83 0.88 11.92
C GLY A 25 8.35 0.84 11.76
N LYS A 26 8.95 -0.34 11.95
CA LYS A 26 10.38 -0.60 11.81
C LYS A 26 10.71 -1.27 10.48
N GLY A 27 11.99 -1.30 10.13
CA GLY A 27 12.50 -1.95 8.91
C GLY A 27 13.19 -0.97 7.98
N GLU A 28 13.76 -1.46 6.90
CA GLU A 28 14.53 -0.69 5.93
C GLU A 28 13.91 -0.82 4.53
N VAL A 29 13.84 0.31 3.80
CA VAL A 29 13.30 0.33 2.44
C VAL A 29 14.38 0.81 1.48
N LYS A 30 14.65 0.00 0.45
CA LYS A 30 15.64 0.27 -0.59
C LYS A 30 15.13 -0.25 -1.94
N THR A 31 14.52 0.64 -2.74
CA THR A 31 14.08 0.31 -4.10
C THR A 31 14.99 0.88 -5.18
N GLY A 32 15.93 1.75 -4.80
CA GLY A 32 16.75 2.51 -5.74
C GLY A 32 16.08 3.79 -6.25
N ILE A 33 14.80 4.02 -5.91
CA ILE A 33 14.03 5.20 -6.31
C ILE A 33 13.72 6.02 -5.05
N GLY A 34 14.51 7.06 -4.79
CA GLY A 34 14.48 7.78 -3.52
C GLY A 34 13.11 8.35 -3.13
N PHE A 35 12.31 8.84 -4.10
CA PHE A 35 10.97 9.32 -3.81
C PHE A 35 10.01 8.17 -3.44
N PHE A 36 10.12 7.03 -4.11
CA PHE A 36 9.31 5.86 -3.80
C PHE A 36 9.70 5.24 -2.45
N ASP A 37 10.99 5.19 -2.14
CA ASP A 37 11.46 4.78 -0.80
C ASP A 37 10.82 5.63 0.29
N HIS A 38 10.78 6.96 0.10
CA HIS A 38 10.10 7.89 1.02
C HIS A 38 8.60 7.56 1.16
N MET A 39 7.90 7.26 0.08
CA MET A 39 6.48 6.85 0.12
C MET A 39 6.26 5.57 0.93
N LEU A 40 7.11 4.57 0.74
CA LEU A 40 7.03 3.31 1.48
C LEU A 40 7.40 3.48 2.96
N GLU A 41 8.33 4.38 3.28
CA GLU A 41 8.62 4.78 4.67
C GLU A 41 7.40 5.40 5.37
N LEU A 42 6.63 6.26 4.66
CA LEU A 42 5.37 6.79 5.17
C LEU A 42 4.33 5.69 5.38
N LEU A 43 4.20 4.77 4.41
CA LEU A 43 3.32 3.60 4.54
C LEU A 43 3.65 2.82 5.79
N LYS A 44 4.89 2.39 5.94
CA LYS A 44 5.39 1.63 7.10
C LYS A 44 5.08 2.33 8.41
N LYS A 45 5.44 3.62 8.51
CA LYS A 45 5.30 4.41 9.73
C LYS A 45 3.86 4.64 10.14
N HIS A 46 3.00 5.02 9.20
CA HIS A 46 1.61 5.39 9.50
C HIS A 46 0.68 4.17 9.62
N ALA A 47 1.01 3.06 8.97
CA ALA A 47 0.30 1.79 9.16
C ALA A 47 0.73 1.07 10.44
N LEU A 48 1.85 1.42 11.07
CA LEU A 48 2.49 0.70 12.18
C LEU A 48 2.76 -0.77 11.84
N ILE A 49 3.19 -1.03 10.62
CA ILE A 49 3.70 -2.33 10.18
C ILE A 49 5.23 -2.31 10.18
N ASP A 50 5.87 -3.45 10.43
CA ASP A 50 7.28 -3.55 10.12
C ASP A 50 7.41 -3.99 8.66
N LEU A 51 8.28 -3.30 7.92
CA LEU A 51 8.43 -3.49 6.48
C LEU A 51 9.89 -3.35 6.09
N ASP A 52 10.48 -4.46 5.60
CA ASP A 52 11.75 -4.45 4.91
C ASP A 52 11.51 -4.65 3.42
N VAL A 53 12.10 -3.81 2.58
CA VAL A 53 12.04 -3.91 1.12
C VAL A 53 13.44 -3.73 0.56
N GLU A 54 13.91 -4.73 -0.17
CA GLU A 54 15.13 -4.66 -0.96
C GLU A 54 14.75 -4.99 -2.42
N CYS A 55 15.04 -4.06 -3.32
CA CYS A 55 14.74 -4.22 -4.74
C CYS A 55 15.92 -3.76 -5.60
N GLU A 56 16.31 -4.60 -6.54
CA GLU A 56 17.18 -4.25 -7.69
C GLU A 56 16.28 -4.30 -8.94
N GLY A 57 15.92 -3.14 -9.49
CA GLY A 57 15.14 -3.02 -10.72
C GLY A 57 15.93 -2.41 -11.86
N ASP A 58 15.41 -2.54 -13.07
CA ASP A 58 15.95 -1.97 -14.32
C ASP A 58 15.62 -0.46 -14.46
N ILE A 59 15.90 0.31 -13.42
CA ILE A 59 15.57 1.75 -13.30
C ILE A 59 16.23 2.63 -14.36
N ASP A 60 17.22 2.09 -15.10
CA ASP A 60 17.79 2.74 -16.28
C ASP A 60 16.81 2.76 -17.48
N VAL A 61 15.80 1.87 -17.48
CA VAL A 61 14.70 1.86 -18.47
C VAL A 61 13.67 2.92 -18.09
N ASP A 62 12.99 2.71 -16.97
CA ASP A 62 12.13 3.64 -16.25
C ASP A 62 11.81 3.08 -14.85
N TYR A 63 10.90 3.72 -14.12
CA TYR A 63 10.52 3.28 -12.77
C TYR A 63 9.30 2.34 -12.73
N HIS A 64 8.66 2.06 -13.88
CA HIS A 64 7.40 1.34 -13.95
C HIS A 64 7.51 -0.06 -13.36
N HIS A 65 8.45 -0.89 -13.89
CA HIS A 65 8.61 -2.27 -13.44
C HIS A 65 8.92 -2.37 -11.93
N THR A 66 9.78 -1.49 -11.44
CA THR A 66 10.13 -1.47 -10.01
C THR A 66 8.94 -1.13 -9.14
N VAL A 67 8.17 -0.10 -9.48
CA VAL A 67 7.03 0.37 -8.69
C VAL A 67 5.89 -0.65 -8.71
N GLU A 68 5.56 -1.20 -9.89
CA GLU A 68 4.53 -2.23 -10.04
C GLU A 68 4.92 -3.50 -9.29
N ASP A 69 6.13 -4.04 -9.51
CA ASP A 69 6.56 -5.31 -8.93
C ASP A 69 6.69 -5.23 -7.40
N VAL A 70 7.14 -4.11 -6.83
CA VAL A 70 7.10 -3.88 -5.37
C VAL A 70 5.65 -3.88 -4.87
N GLY A 71 4.72 -3.30 -5.63
CA GLY A 71 3.28 -3.35 -5.33
C GLY A 71 2.73 -4.78 -5.33
N LEU A 72 3.10 -5.61 -6.32
CA LEU A 72 2.73 -7.04 -6.39
C LEU A 72 3.24 -7.79 -5.17
N VAL A 73 4.53 -7.63 -4.85
CA VAL A 73 5.17 -8.34 -3.73
C VAL A 73 4.59 -7.89 -2.38
N PHE A 74 4.32 -6.60 -2.20
CA PHE A 74 3.66 -6.09 -1.01
C PHE A 74 2.24 -6.63 -0.88
N GLY A 75 1.48 -6.67 -1.97
CA GLY A 75 0.14 -7.26 -2.00
C GLY A 75 0.14 -8.73 -1.62
N GLN A 76 1.06 -9.53 -2.18
CA GLN A 76 1.22 -10.96 -1.83
C GLN A 76 1.55 -11.13 -0.34
N ALA A 77 2.52 -10.36 0.17
CA ALA A 77 2.89 -10.40 1.58
C ALA A 77 1.72 -10.02 2.49
N LEU A 78 0.94 -9.01 2.13
CA LEU A 78 -0.26 -8.60 2.85
C LEU A 78 -1.30 -9.73 2.90
N ASN A 79 -1.58 -10.37 1.76
CA ASN A 79 -2.55 -11.45 1.67
C ASN A 79 -2.11 -12.67 2.48
N GLU A 80 -0.82 -13.03 2.41
CA GLU A 80 -0.24 -14.14 3.18
C GLU A 80 -0.29 -13.86 4.69
N ALA A 81 0.14 -12.67 5.11
CA ALA A 81 0.13 -12.29 6.53
C ALA A 81 -1.29 -12.19 7.12
N LEU A 82 -2.30 -11.83 6.31
CA LEU A 82 -3.72 -11.81 6.71
C LEU A 82 -4.30 -13.22 6.87
N GLY A 83 -3.78 -14.21 6.14
CA GLY A 83 -4.29 -15.58 6.13
C GLY A 83 -5.79 -15.62 5.87
N GLU A 84 -6.54 -16.32 6.73
CA GLU A 84 -8.01 -16.44 6.62
C GLU A 84 -8.79 -15.17 6.95
N ARG A 85 -8.13 -14.06 7.26
CA ARG A 85 -8.75 -12.76 7.61
C ARG A 85 -9.72 -12.83 8.80
N ARG A 86 -9.47 -13.73 9.75
CA ARG A 86 -10.33 -13.92 10.93
C ARG A 86 -10.06 -12.88 12.01
N GLY A 87 -11.12 -12.39 12.62
CA GLY A 87 -11.04 -11.48 13.76
C GLY A 87 -10.43 -10.12 13.44
N ILE A 88 -10.50 -9.66 12.19
CA ILE A 88 -10.05 -8.33 11.79
C ILE A 88 -11.22 -7.36 11.64
N THR A 89 -10.93 -6.06 11.68
CA THR A 89 -11.94 -5.01 11.42
C THR A 89 -12.44 -5.06 9.98
N ARG A 90 -11.59 -5.50 9.04
CA ARG A 90 -11.84 -5.63 7.60
C ARG A 90 -11.94 -4.31 6.85
N TYR A 91 -12.68 -3.33 7.38
CA TYR A 91 -12.86 -2.02 6.73
C TYR A 91 -11.97 -0.97 7.39
N GLY A 92 -11.44 -0.08 6.57
CA GLY A 92 -10.69 1.08 7.02
C GLY A 92 -10.99 2.30 6.18
N PHE A 93 -11.02 3.46 6.81
CA PHE A 93 -11.17 4.75 6.17
C PHE A 93 -10.28 5.78 6.83
N ALA A 94 -9.62 6.62 6.04
CA ALA A 94 -8.87 7.75 6.55
C ALA A 94 -8.93 8.93 5.57
N SER A 95 -9.18 10.11 6.10
CA SER A 95 -9.00 11.39 5.42
C SER A 95 -7.81 12.08 6.08
N VAL A 96 -6.76 12.39 5.28
CA VAL A 96 -5.48 12.87 5.79
C VAL A 96 -5.08 14.14 5.05
N PRO A 97 -4.89 15.25 5.78
CA PRO A 97 -4.34 16.48 5.21
C PRO A 97 -2.80 16.42 5.14
N MET A 98 -2.24 17.07 4.15
CA MET A 98 -0.84 17.42 4.03
C MET A 98 -0.75 18.84 3.49
N ASP A 99 -0.59 19.81 4.40
CA ASP A 99 -0.71 21.25 4.12
C ASP A 99 -2.00 21.58 3.33
N GLU A 100 -1.91 22.03 2.08
CA GLU A 100 -3.06 22.33 1.22
C GLU A 100 -3.70 21.09 0.60
N ALA A 101 -3.02 19.93 0.61
CA ALA A 101 -3.55 18.70 0.04
C ALA A 101 -4.42 17.95 1.05
N LEU A 102 -5.50 17.35 0.56
CA LEU A 102 -6.37 16.45 1.31
C LEU A 102 -6.62 15.19 0.50
N CYS A 103 -6.28 14.04 1.07
CA CYS A 103 -6.49 12.74 0.42
C CYS A 103 -7.29 11.80 1.31
N GLU A 104 -8.13 10.98 0.67
CA GLU A 104 -8.97 10.00 1.33
C GLU A 104 -8.72 8.60 0.79
N THR A 105 -8.75 7.62 1.69
CA THR A 105 -8.68 6.21 1.32
C THR A 105 -9.72 5.39 2.06
N SER A 106 -10.45 4.55 1.32
CA SER A 106 -11.32 3.50 1.86
C SER A 106 -10.79 2.13 1.44
N ILE A 107 -10.72 1.18 2.39
CA ILE A 107 -10.24 -0.19 2.16
C ILE A 107 -11.33 -1.18 2.61
N ASP A 108 -11.55 -2.24 1.80
CA ASP A 108 -12.24 -3.48 2.19
C ASP A 108 -11.32 -4.68 1.93
N LEU A 109 -10.88 -5.35 2.99
CA LEU A 109 -10.11 -6.59 2.92
C LEU A 109 -11.03 -7.80 2.63
N GLY A 110 -11.95 -7.63 1.68
CA GLY A 110 -13.03 -8.57 1.35
C GLY A 110 -12.66 -9.67 0.35
N GLY A 111 -11.37 -9.88 0.03
CA GLY A 111 -10.90 -10.98 -0.82
C GLY A 111 -11.08 -10.78 -2.33
N ARG A 112 -11.59 -9.63 -2.77
CA ARG A 112 -11.81 -9.30 -4.18
C ARG A 112 -11.03 -8.04 -4.56
N PRO A 113 -10.20 -8.09 -5.61
CA PRO A 113 -9.44 -6.92 -6.06
C PRO A 113 -10.36 -5.90 -6.75
N TYR A 114 -10.22 -4.65 -6.37
CA TYR A 114 -10.80 -3.52 -7.08
C TYR A 114 -10.09 -2.22 -6.70
N VAL A 115 -9.77 -1.38 -7.68
CA VAL A 115 -9.14 -0.08 -7.45
C VAL A 115 -9.99 1.03 -8.05
N VAL A 116 -10.17 2.09 -7.27
CA VAL A 116 -10.62 3.39 -7.76
C VAL A 116 -9.53 4.40 -7.37
N PHE A 117 -8.90 5.00 -8.35
CA PHE A 117 -7.87 6.01 -8.19
C PHE A 117 -8.32 7.31 -8.85
N ILE A 118 -8.56 8.34 -8.04
CA ILE A 118 -9.10 9.62 -8.52
C ILE A 118 -8.17 10.75 -8.12
N THR A 119 -7.58 11.39 -9.12
CA THR A 119 -6.82 12.62 -9.03
C THR A 119 -7.43 13.64 -9.98
N PRO A 120 -8.30 14.56 -9.51
CA PRO A 120 -8.95 15.52 -10.38
C PRO A 120 -7.95 16.52 -10.99
N LYS A 121 -6.86 16.80 -10.31
CA LYS A 121 -5.77 17.63 -10.83
C LYS A 121 -4.73 16.75 -11.54
N LYS A 122 -4.11 17.28 -12.59
CA LYS A 122 -3.04 16.57 -13.29
C LYS A 122 -1.70 16.87 -12.63
N HIS A 123 -1.31 16.00 -11.73
CA HIS A 123 0.05 15.97 -11.20
C HIS A 123 0.90 15.09 -12.12
N LEU A 124 1.95 15.63 -12.70
CA LEU A 124 2.74 14.91 -13.69
C LEU A 124 3.97 14.26 -13.07
N MET A 125 4.76 15.05 -12.36
CA MET A 125 6.08 14.64 -11.87
C MET A 125 6.32 15.18 -10.47
N VAL A 126 7.02 14.38 -9.65
CA VAL A 126 7.77 14.87 -8.50
C VAL A 126 9.24 14.58 -8.78
N ARG A 127 10.02 15.62 -9.10
CA ARG A 127 11.38 15.47 -9.62
C ARG A 127 11.38 14.61 -10.89
N ASP A 128 11.90 13.39 -10.82
CA ASP A 128 12.00 12.38 -11.89
C ASP A 128 10.98 11.23 -11.76
N PHE A 129 10.11 11.29 -10.75
CA PHE A 129 9.09 10.28 -10.49
C PHE A 129 7.75 10.68 -11.11
N GLU A 130 7.20 9.83 -11.98
CA GLU A 130 5.88 10.05 -12.56
C GLU A 130 4.78 9.71 -11.56
N VAL A 131 3.92 10.69 -11.22
CA VAL A 131 2.84 10.51 -10.22
C VAL A 131 1.84 9.41 -10.60
N LYS A 132 1.63 9.18 -11.91
CA LYS A 132 0.75 8.09 -12.39
C LYS A 132 1.22 6.70 -11.95
N LEU A 133 2.51 6.49 -11.63
CA LEU A 133 3.03 5.22 -11.13
C LEU A 133 2.41 4.82 -9.77
N LEU A 134 1.86 5.77 -9.02
CA LEU A 134 1.11 5.47 -7.80
C LEU A 134 -0.13 4.62 -8.11
N GLU A 135 -0.83 4.91 -9.22
CA GLU A 135 -1.98 4.09 -9.63
C GLU A 135 -1.56 2.65 -9.91
N GLU A 136 -0.42 2.43 -10.58
CA GLU A 136 0.10 1.09 -10.86
C GLU A 136 0.49 0.36 -9.58
N PHE A 137 1.16 1.05 -8.64
CA PHE A 137 1.46 0.49 -7.32
C PHE A 137 0.19 0.02 -6.58
N PHE A 138 -0.82 0.90 -6.44
CA PHE A 138 -2.03 0.55 -5.70
C PHE A 138 -2.89 -0.50 -6.43
N ARG A 139 -2.83 -0.54 -7.77
CA ARG A 139 -3.46 -1.58 -8.59
C ARG A 139 -2.82 -2.94 -8.29
N ALA A 140 -1.49 -3.02 -8.32
CA ALA A 140 -0.72 -4.21 -8.01
C ALA A 140 -1.00 -4.71 -6.58
N VAL A 141 -0.97 -3.79 -5.59
CA VAL A 141 -1.33 -4.09 -4.19
C VAL A 141 -2.75 -4.64 -4.08
N SER A 142 -3.72 -4.06 -4.79
CA SER A 142 -5.11 -4.51 -4.75
C SER A 142 -5.27 -5.91 -5.34
N VAL A 143 -4.63 -6.19 -6.46
CA VAL A 143 -4.74 -7.48 -7.17
C VAL A 143 -4.17 -8.59 -6.30
N GLU A 144 -2.92 -8.50 -5.88
CA GLU A 144 -2.25 -9.53 -5.11
C GLU A 144 -2.71 -9.58 -3.65
N GLY A 145 -2.99 -8.42 -3.06
CA GLY A 145 -3.54 -8.32 -1.70
C GLY A 145 -5.01 -8.70 -1.60
N ARG A 146 -5.70 -8.88 -2.75
CA ARG A 146 -7.12 -9.24 -2.86
C ARG A 146 -8.00 -8.32 -2.00
N LEU A 147 -7.89 -7.02 -2.26
CA LEU A 147 -8.64 -5.99 -1.52
C LEU A 147 -9.26 -4.96 -2.47
N ASN A 148 -10.36 -4.36 -2.02
CA ASN A 148 -10.85 -3.15 -2.64
C ASN A 148 -10.15 -1.95 -2.02
N VAL A 149 -9.70 -1.01 -2.86
CA VAL A 149 -9.13 0.25 -2.42
C VAL A 149 -9.66 1.40 -3.27
N HIS A 150 -10.18 2.42 -2.61
CA HIS A 150 -10.57 3.67 -3.21
C HIS A 150 -9.65 4.76 -2.66
N LEU A 151 -8.86 5.37 -3.54
CA LEU A 151 -8.01 6.52 -3.21
C LEU A 151 -8.52 7.74 -3.96
N ARG A 152 -8.66 8.85 -3.24
CA ARG A 152 -9.13 10.12 -3.78
C ARG A 152 -8.27 11.26 -3.30
N GLU A 153 -7.78 12.06 -4.24
CA GLU A 153 -7.40 13.44 -3.99
C GLU A 153 -8.68 14.26 -3.90
N ILE A 154 -8.93 14.89 -2.76
CA ILE A 154 -10.06 15.80 -2.54
C ILE A 154 -9.64 17.20 -2.96
N ASP A 155 -8.44 17.61 -2.55
CA ASP A 155 -7.78 18.84 -2.96
C ASP A 155 -6.27 18.70 -2.84
N GLY A 156 -5.50 19.55 -3.55
CA GLY A 156 -4.04 19.59 -3.52
C GLY A 156 -3.47 20.25 -4.76
N ASP A 157 -2.48 21.12 -4.61
CA ASP A 157 -1.81 21.79 -5.72
C ASP A 157 -0.39 21.27 -5.91
N GLU A 158 0.28 20.89 -4.81
CA GLU A 158 1.64 20.41 -4.83
C GLU A 158 1.66 18.87 -4.93
N ALA A 159 2.26 18.36 -6.03
CA ALA A 159 2.28 16.94 -6.35
C ALA A 159 2.89 16.06 -5.23
N HIS A 160 3.95 16.53 -4.58
CA HIS A 160 4.58 15.83 -3.46
C HIS A 160 3.61 15.67 -2.29
N HIS A 161 2.90 16.75 -1.91
CA HIS A 161 1.92 16.72 -0.82
C HIS A 161 0.75 15.78 -1.12
N VAL A 162 0.27 15.77 -2.36
CA VAL A 162 -0.78 14.82 -2.81
C VAL A 162 -0.29 13.39 -2.69
N CYS A 163 0.91 13.07 -3.19
CA CYS A 163 1.49 11.71 -3.08
C CYS A 163 1.62 11.27 -1.62
N GLU A 164 2.16 12.13 -0.75
CA GLU A 164 2.24 11.85 0.68
C GLU A 164 0.85 11.66 1.32
N GLY A 165 -0.10 12.53 1.00
CA GLY A 165 -1.48 12.44 1.48
C GLY A 165 -2.13 11.10 1.11
N MET A 166 -1.89 10.61 -0.12
CA MET A 166 -2.38 9.31 -0.58
C MET A 166 -1.75 8.15 0.20
N PHE A 167 -0.41 8.13 0.36
CA PHE A 167 0.24 7.07 1.11
C PHE A 167 -0.10 7.10 2.59
N LYS A 168 -0.21 8.26 3.21
CA LYS A 168 -0.61 8.42 4.61
C LYS A 168 -2.07 7.99 4.83
N SER A 169 -2.99 8.39 3.95
CA SER A 169 -4.40 7.98 4.06
C SER A 169 -4.56 6.46 3.84
N PHE A 170 -3.87 5.89 2.84
CA PHE A 170 -3.83 4.44 2.64
C PHE A 170 -3.28 3.71 3.87
N ALA A 171 -2.14 4.15 4.40
CA ALA A 171 -1.51 3.55 5.57
C ALA A 171 -2.43 3.57 6.80
N ARG A 172 -3.11 4.69 7.04
CA ARG A 172 -4.05 4.85 8.17
C ARG A 172 -5.30 3.98 7.99
N ALA A 173 -5.85 3.90 6.78
CA ALA A 173 -6.97 3.03 6.46
C ALA A 173 -6.57 1.54 6.57
N LEU A 174 -5.37 1.17 6.08
CA LEU A 174 -4.85 -0.19 6.21
C LEU A 174 -4.68 -0.59 7.68
N ARG A 175 -4.11 0.28 8.51
CA ARG A 175 -3.97 0.05 9.95
C ARG A 175 -5.30 -0.25 10.63
N GLN A 176 -6.37 0.44 10.26
CA GLN A 176 -7.71 0.17 10.78
C GLN A 176 -8.24 -1.17 10.27
N ALA A 177 -8.13 -1.43 8.96
CA ALA A 177 -8.68 -2.63 8.33
C ALA A 177 -8.05 -3.92 8.86
N VAL A 178 -6.72 -3.92 9.13
CA VAL A 178 -5.99 -5.09 9.66
C VAL A 178 -6.11 -5.25 11.18
N ALA A 179 -6.61 -4.24 11.89
CA ALA A 179 -6.72 -4.26 13.35
C ALA A 179 -7.59 -5.45 13.80
N LYS A 180 -7.22 -6.07 14.92
CA LYS A 180 -8.04 -7.12 15.54
C LYS A 180 -9.21 -6.49 16.28
N ASP A 181 -10.44 -6.94 15.95
CA ASP A 181 -11.64 -6.63 16.73
C ASP A 181 -11.91 -7.78 17.72
N PRO A 182 -11.82 -7.54 19.02
CA PRO A 182 -12.02 -8.61 20.03
C PRO A 182 -13.44 -9.17 20.05
N ARG A 183 -14.40 -8.49 19.43
CA ARG A 183 -15.80 -8.91 19.30
C ARG A 183 -16.03 -9.80 18.09
N GLU A 184 -15.17 -9.73 17.06
CA GLU A 184 -15.25 -10.56 15.86
C GLU A 184 -14.53 -11.89 16.10
N LYS A 185 -15.27 -13.01 16.12
CA LYS A 185 -14.73 -14.34 16.38
C LYS A 185 -14.41 -15.16 15.13
N GLY A 186 -14.94 -14.74 14.00
CA GLY A 186 -14.87 -15.46 12.73
C GLY A 186 -14.27 -14.65 11.60
N VAL A 187 -14.66 -15.03 10.39
CA VAL A 187 -14.43 -14.24 9.21
C VAL A 187 -15.48 -13.12 9.20
N PRO A 188 -15.09 -11.83 9.08
CA PRO A 188 -16.02 -10.69 9.14
C PRO A 188 -16.85 -10.57 7.85
N SER A 189 -17.68 -11.57 7.59
CA SER A 189 -18.50 -11.67 6.38
C SER A 189 -19.81 -12.38 6.70
N SER A 190 -20.95 -11.83 6.29
CA SER A 190 -22.28 -12.48 6.40
C SER A 190 -22.37 -13.78 5.59
N LYS A 191 -21.43 -14.02 4.65
CA LYS A 191 -21.33 -15.23 3.85
C LYS A 191 -20.52 -16.33 4.55
N GLY A 192 -19.85 -16.02 5.67
CA GLY A 192 -18.97 -16.95 6.38
C GLY A 192 -17.62 -17.22 5.70
N SER A 193 -17.33 -16.56 4.58
CA SER A 193 -16.07 -16.65 3.83
C SER A 193 -15.68 -15.32 3.18
N ILE A 194 -14.40 -15.15 2.92
CA ILE A 194 -13.79 -14.03 2.17
C ILE A 194 -12.85 -14.61 1.11
#